data_310b3e5666ee079d5e1043d5a79d801a
#
_entry.id   310b3e5666ee079d5e1043d5a79d801a
#
_cell.length_a   1.000
_cell.length_b   1.000
_cell.length_c   1.000
_cell.angle_alpha   90.00
_cell.angle_beta   90.00
_cell.angle_gamma   90.00
#
_symmetry.space_group_name_H-M   'P 1'
#
loop_
_entity.id
_entity.type
_entity.pdbx_description
1 polymer ?
#
loop_
_entity_poly.entity_id
_entity_poly.type
_entity_poly.pdbx_seq_one_letter_code
_entity_poly.pdbx_strand_id
1 'polypeptide(L)'
;DGTVSYRPGSRFAPEQIRLASWGLEEYSPIFDRELEDVNFHDAGDLEFPLGNTYKTLEQIEQNVEDIYRDGKRVFGIGGEHLVTLPEVKAVSKFYDDLAVVHFDAHTDLREEYMGEEMSHSAVIRHISKFVKPENIKQIGIRSGMKEEWDFMAKHNTLCKYYEDLDSLKTKNVFVTVDLDCLDTSIMPGTGTPEVGGMSFNELVGWFKYLKDFNIVGADVVELAPDYDASGASTAVATKVIRELLMAM
;
A
#
# COMPACT_ATOMS: atom_id res chain seq x y z
N ASP A 1 5.72 -13.09 1.14
CA ASP A 1 6.54 -13.27 2.36
C ASP A 1 8.04 -13.50 2.07
N GLY A 2 8.55 -13.12 0.92
CA GLY A 2 9.93 -13.44 0.52
C GLY A 2 10.99 -12.75 1.37
N THR A 3 10.69 -11.56 1.91
CA THR A 3 11.65 -10.73 2.64
C THR A 3 11.17 -10.33 4.04
N VAL A 4 10.11 -10.98 4.54
CA VAL A 4 9.57 -10.73 5.88
C VAL A 4 10.60 -10.95 6.97
N SER A 5 10.74 -10.02 7.89
CA SER A 5 11.78 -10.05 8.93
C SER A 5 11.32 -10.55 10.29
N TYR A 6 10.03 -10.38 10.65
CA TYR A 6 9.55 -10.66 12.01
C TYR A 6 8.37 -11.64 12.02
N ARG A 7 7.24 -11.29 11.47
CA ARG A 7 6.01 -12.11 11.51
C ARG A 7 5.58 -12.47 10.08
N PRO A 8 5.90 -13.67 9.58
CA PRO A 8 5.48 -14.11 8.26
C PRO A 8 3.97 -14.41 8.24
N GLY A 9 3.38 -14.44 7.05
CA GLY A 9 1.96 -14.81 6.87
C GLY A 9 1.15 -13.83 6.02
N SER A 10 1.75 -12.71 5.59
CA SER A 10 1.07 -11.74 4.72
C SER A 10 0.64 -12.34 3.37
N ARG A 11 1.27 -13.41 2.90
CA ARG A 11 0.84 -14.15 1.69
C ARG A 11 -0.58 -14.75 1.81
N PHE A 12 -1.11 -14.92 3.01
CA PHE A 12 -2.48 -15.42 3.23
C PHE A 12 -3.52 -14.32 3.23
N ALA A 13 -3.10 -13.06 3.19
CA ALA A 13 -4.00 -11.91 3.23
C ALA A 13 -5.07 -11.93 2.13
N PRO A 14 -4.76 -12.12 0.83
CA PRO A 14 -5.76 -12.07 -0.22
C PRO A 14 -6.91 -13.05 -0.03
N GLU A 15 -6.60 -14.30 0.35
CA GLU A 15 -7.62 -15.31 0.61
C GLU A 15 -8.51 -14.94 1.81
N GLN A 16 -7.90 -14.51 2.92
CA GLN A 16 -8.64 -14.14 4.12
C GLN A 16 -9.49 -12.89 3.92
N ILE A 17 -9.02 -11.91 3.16
CA ILE A 17 -9.78 -10.73 2.77
C ILE A 17 -11.01 -11.11 1.94
N ARG A 18 -10.88 -12.01 0.96
CA ARG A 18 -12.02 -12.51 0.17
C ARG A 18 -13.06 -13.19 1.06
N LEU A 19 -12.62 -14.02 2.01
CA LEU A 19 -13.54 -14.66 2.96
C LEU A 19 -14.26 -13.63 3.83
N ALA A 20 -13.54 -12.65 4.35
CA ALA A 20 -14.11 -11.60 5.21
C ALA A 20 -15.05 -10.66 4.44
N SER A 21 -14.83 -10.45 3.13
CA SER A 21 -15.67 -9.57 2.32
C SER A 21 -17.13 -10.02 2.23
N TRP A 22 -17.41 -11.31 2.42
CA TRP A 22 -18.78 -11.84 2.43
C TRP A 22 -19.65 -11.30 3.59
N GLY A 23 -19.00 -10.84 4.66
CA GLY A 23 -19.68 -10.23 5.80
C GLY A 23 -19.65 -8.70 5.80
N LEU A 24 -19.12 -8.09 4.75
CA LEU A 24 -18.98 -6.63 4.67
C LEU A 24 -20.20 -6.02 3.99
N GLU A 25 -20.80 -5.01 4.63
CA GLU A 25 -21.82 -4.19 3.99
C GLU A 25 -21.23 -3.41 2.80
N GLU A 26 -21.92 -3.37 1.68
CA GLU A 26 -21.41 -2.77 0.44
C GLU A 26 -21.46 -1.23 0.45
N TYR A 27 -22.44 -0.64 1.15
CA TYR A 27 -22.59 0.81 1.25
C TYR A 27 -21.53 1.45 2.14
N SER A 28 -20.87 2.48 1.61
CA SER A 28 -19.99 3.37 2.39
C SER A 28 -20.72 4.67 2.75
N PRO A 29 -21.06 4.89 4.02
CA PRO A 29 -21.66 6.17 4.43
C PRO A 29 -20.67 7.34 4.41
N ILE A 30 -19.37 7.05 4.26
CA ILE A 30 -18.29 8.05 4.20
C ILE A 30 -18.23 8.68 2.80
N PHE A 31 -18.41 7.85 1.77
CA PHE A 31 -18.40 8.27 0.36
C PHE A 31 -19.81 8.43 -0.20
N ASP A 32 -20.86 8.03 0.54
CA ASP A 32 -22.26 7.98 0.10
C ASP A 32 -22.39 7.21 -1.24
N ARG A 33 -21.82 5.98 -1.25
CA ARG A 33 -21.68 5.17 -2.46
C ARG A 33 -21.78 3.69 -2.15
N GLU A 34 -22.41 2.93 -3.05
CA GLU A 34 -22.41 1.46 -3.01
C GLU A 34 -21.18 0.88 -3.72
N LEU A 35 -20.70 -0.28 -3.27
CA LEU A 35 -19.58 -0.96 -3.92
C LEU A 35 -19.91 -1.42 -5.34
N GLU A 36 -21.19 -1.75 -5.61
CA GLU A 36 -21.67 -2.10 -6.96
C GLU A 36 -21.54 -0.97 -7.98
N ASP A 37 -21.44 0.30 -7.52
CA ASP A 37 -21.18 1.46 -8.37
C ASP A 37 -19.70 1.58 -8.80
N VAL A 38 -18.82 0.77 -8.18
CA VAL A 38 -17.39 0.72 -8.51
C VAL A 38 -17.16 -0.40 -9.51
N ASN A 39 -16.68 -0.05 -10.70
CA ASN A 39 -16.38 -1.05 -11.73
C ASN A 39 -15.01 -1.71 -11.45
N PHE A 40 -15.00 -2.80 -10.69
CA PHE A 40 -13.80 -3.59 -10.42
C PHE A 40 -14.01 -5.06 -10.73
N HIS A 41 -12.92 -5.80 -10.88
CA HIS A 41 -12.89 -7.24 -11.12
C HIS A 41 -11.78 -7.87 -10.29
N ASP A 42 -12.10 -8.90 -9.51
CA ASP A 42 -11.11 -9.73 -8.82
C ASP A 42 -10.50 -10.72 -9.82
N ALA A 43 -9.24 -10.48 -10.19
CA ALA A 43 -8.51 -11.29 -11.15
C ALA A 43 -7.92 -12.59 -10.53
N GLY A 44 -8.10 -12.80 -9.24
CA GLY A 44 -7.49 -13.92 -8.51
C GLY A 44 -6.05 -13.65 -8.08
N ASP A 45 -5.34 -14.71 -7.72
CA ASP A 45 -3.99 -14.64 -7.21
C ASP A 45 -2.96 -14.96 -8.28
N LEU A 46 -1.80 -14.29 -8.23
CA LEU A 46 -0.64 -14.64 -9.03
C LEU A 46 0.11 -15.81 -8.39
N GLU A 47 0.46 -16.81 -9.19
CA GLU A 47 1.32 -17.91 -8.76
C GLU A 47 2.80 -17.52 -8.93
N PHE A 48 3.59 -17.65 -7.87
CA PHE A 48 4.99 -17.27 -7.86
C PHE A 48 5.96 -18.44 -7.71
N PRO A 49 7.17 -18.36 -8.29
CA PRO A 49 8.20 -19.34 -8.08
C PRO A 49 8.71 -19.31 -6.63
N LEU A 50 8.81 -20.45 -6.00
CA LEU A 50 9.26 -20.57 -4.61
C LEU A 50 10.70 -20.06 -4.44
N GLY A 51 10.91 -19.23 -3.41
CA GLY A 51 12.25 -18.78 -3.00
C GLY A 51 13.00 -17.92 -4.02
N ASN A 52 12.29 -17.26 -4.94
CA ASN A 52 12.93 -16.38 -5.93
C ASN A 52 12.24 -15.02 -5.99
N THR A 53 12.67 -14.12 -5.11
CA THR A 53 12.14 -12.76 -5.00
C THR A 53 12.21 -11.98 -6.33
N TYR A 54 13.33 -12.05 -7.05
CA TYR A 54 13.49 -11.31 -8.31
C TYR A 54 12.50 -11.75 -9.38
N LYS A 55 12.28 -13.06 -9.54
CA LYS A 55 11.26 -13.55 -10.49
C LYS A 55 9.85 -13.20 -10.06
N THR A 56 9.57 -13.18 -8.76
CA THR A 56 8.29 -12.71 -8.25
C THR A 56 8.04 -11.26 -8.63
N LEU A 57 9.02 -10.37 -8.41
CA LEU A 57 8.93 -8.97 -8.78
C LEU A 57 8.75 -8.77 -10.31
N GLU A 58 9.51 -9.51 -11.11
CA GLU A 58 9.39 -9.49 -12.58
C GLU A 58 7.98 -9.91 -13.04
N GLN A 59 7.41 -10.96 -12.45
CA GLN A 59 6.05 -11.40 -12.79
C GLN A 59 4.99 -10.38 -12.40
N ILE A 60 5.09 -9.75 -11.22
CA ILE A 60 4.17 -8.69 -10.81
C ILE A 60 4.26 -7.51 -11.80
N GLU A 61 5.48 -7.03 -12.10
CA GLU A 61 5.69 -5.93 -13.05
C GLU A 61 5.04 -6.24 -14.41
N GLN A 62 5.26 -7.43 -14.95
CA GLN A 62 4.69 -7.83 -16.24
C GLN A 62 3.16 -7.89 -16.22
N ASN A 63 2.56 -8.49 -15.19
CA ASN A 63 1.10 -8.58 -15.10
C ASN A 63 0.45 -7.20 -14.95
N VAL A 64 1.06 -6.31 -14.16
CA VAL A 64 0.57 -4.93 -14.03
C VAL A 64 0.69 -4.18 -15.35
N GLU A 65 1.81 -4.32 -16.09
CA GLU A 65 1.92 -3.72 -17.43
C GLU A 65 0.82 -4.18 -18.37
N ASP A 66 0.49 -5.48 -18.36
CA ASP A 66 -0.55 -6.02 -19.23
C ASP A 66 -1.93 -5.45 -18.87
N ILE A 67 -2.23 -5.27 -17.57
CA ILE A 67 -3.44 -4.58 -17.08
C ILE A 67 -3.53 -3.16 -17.65
N TYR A 68 -2.42 -2.40 -17.62
CA TYR A 68 -2.40 -1.03 -18.15
C TYR A 68 -2.47 -0.97 -19.67
N ARG A 69 -1.86 -1.92 -20.39
CA ARG A 69 -2.02 -2.03 -21.86
C ARG A 69 -3.46 -2.28 -22.26
N ASP A 70 -4.23 -2.97 -21.42
CA ASP A 70 -5.68 -3.19 -21.60
C ASP A 70 -6.54 -2.00 -21.16
N GLY A 71 -5.93 -0.87 -20.81
CA GLY A 71 -6.63 0.34 -20.39
C GLY A 71 -7.31 0.24 -19.02
N LYS A 72 -6.83 -0.68 -18.17
CA LYS A 72 -7.31 -0.88 -16.81
C LYS A 72 -6.37 -0.26 -15.79
N ARG A 73 -6.79 -0.20 -14.52
CA ARG A 73 -5.96 0.20 -13.38
C ARG A 73 -5.75 -1.00 -12.46
N VAL A 74 -4.61 -1.07 -11.80
CA VAL A 74 -4.34 -2.08 -10.78
C VAL A 74 -4.87 -1.64 -9.42
N PHE A 75 -5.41 -2.60 -8.68
CA PHE A 75 -5.55 -2.56 -7.23
C PHE A 75 -4.92 -3.83 -6.68
N GLY A 76 -3.71 -3.70 -6.09
CA GLY A 76 -2.98 -4.81 -5.50
C GLY A 76 -3.53 -5.18 -4.12
N ILE A 77 -3.66 -6.48 -3.86
CA ILE A 77 -3.87 -6.99 -2.50
C ILE A 77 -2.64 -7.83 -2.19
N GLY A 78 -1.76 -7.27 -1.41
CA GLY A 78 -0.45 -7.85 -1.22
C GLY A 78 -0.37 -8.88 -0.11
N GLY A 79 0.74 -9.41 -0.13
CA GLY A 79 1.65 -9.89 0.84
C GLY A 79 2.39 -8.77 1.55
N GLU A 80 3.70 -8.88 1.58
CA GLU A 80 4.58 -7.89 2.19
C GLU A 80 4.83 -6.70 1.25
N HIS A 81 5.30 -5.58 1.80
CA HIS A 81 5.32 -4.28 1.12
C HIS A 81 6.18 -4.23 -0.16
N LEU A 82 7.17 -5.14 -0.33
CA LEU A 82 8.01 -5.16 -1.54
C LEU A 82 7.21 -5.37 -2.84
N VAL A 83 5.98 -5.91 -2.78
CA VAL A 83 5.12 -6.09 -3.97
C VAL A 83 4.76 -4.75 -4.62
N THR A 84 4.70 -3.67 -3.86
CA THR A 84 4.45 -2.31 -4.35
C THR A 84 5.51 -1.83 -5.35
N LEU A 85 6.77 -2.22 -5.16
CA LEU A 85 7.87 -1.77 -6.05
C LEU A 85 7.63 -2.10 -7.52
N PRO A 86 7.38 -3.37 -7.93
CA PRO A 86 7.09 -3.71 -9.31
C PRO A 86 5.77 -3.13 -9.83
N GLU A 87 4.76 -2.95 -8.98
CA GLU A 87 3.51 -2.30 -9.36
C GLU A 87 3.76 -0.84 -9.77
N VAL A 88 4.38 -0.05 -8.90
CA VAL A 88 4.72 1.36 -9.19
C VAL A 88 5.66 1.47 -10.38
N LYS A 89 6.61 0.54 -10.52
CA LYS A 89 7.53 0.51 -11.66
C LYS A 89 6.81 0.26 -12.98
N ALA A 90 5.86 -0.66 -13.02
CA ALA A 90 5.02 -0.90 -14.18
C ALA A 90 4.18 0.34 -14.53
N VAL A 91 3.50 0.92 -13.53
CA VAL A 91 2.66 2.11 -13.69
C VAL A 91 3.47 3.31 -14.21
N SER A 92 4.71 3.47 -13.74
CA SER A 92 5.59 4.58 -14.16
C SER A 92 5.92 4.59 -15.66
N LYS A 93 5.73 3.46 -16.36
CA LYS A 93 5.91 3.38 -17.82
C LYS A 93 4.77 4.03 -18.61
N PHE A 94 3.64 4.27 -17.95
CA PHE A 94 2.44 4.86 -18.56
C PHE A 94 2.20 6.33 -18.14
N TYR A 95 2.89 6.80 -17.08
CA TYR A 95 2.70 8.13 -16.53
C TYR A 95 4.03 8.79 -16.16
N ASP A 96 4.49 9.75 -16.94
CA ASP A 96 5.76 10.47 -16.74
C ASP A 96 5.78 11.34 -15.47
N ASP A 97 4.61 11.73 -14.96
CA ASP A 97 4.42 12.59 -13.81
C ASP A 97 3.94 11.84 -12.56
N LEU A 98 4.17 10.53 -12.51
CA LEU A 98 3.71 9.67 -11.41
C LEU A 98 4.19 10.20 -10.05
N ALA A 99 3.27 10.20 -9.11
CA ALA A 99 3.50 10.46 -7.71
C ALA A 99 3.07 9.25 -6.86
N VAL A 100 3.61 9.11 -5.67
CA VAL A 100 3.29 8.03 -4.73
C VAL A 100 2.85 8.62 -3.40
N VAL A 101 1.70 8.17 -2.91
CA VAL A 101 1.23 8.42 -1.55
C VAL A 101 1.35 7.12 -0.77
N HIS A 102 2.16 7.14 0.27
CA HIS A 102 2.57 6.00 1.07
C HIS A 102 2.05 6.15 2.50
N PHE A 103 1.14 5.27 2.89
CA PHE A 103 0.66 5.14 4.27
C PHE A 103 1.40 4.00 4.94
N ASP A 104 2.07 4.28 6.06
CA ASP A 104 2.93 3.30 6.73
C ASP A 104 3.32 3.79 8.15
N ALA A 105 3.68 2.89 9.03
CA ALA A 105 4.41 3.22 10.25
C ALA A 105 5.90 3.47 9.98
N HIS A 106 6.46 2.79 8.96
CA HIS A 106 7.87 2.74 8.64
C HIS A 106 8.21 3.65 7.46
N THR A 107 9.48 4.05 7.39
CA THR A 107 9.95 4.91 6.30
C THR A 107 10.15 4.17 4.99
N ASP A 108 10.50 2.89 5.05
CA ASP A 108 10.87 2.01 3.93
C ASP A 108 11.93 2.59 2.98
N LEU A 109 12.88 3.33 3.57
CA LEU A 109 13.95 4.05 2.88
C LEU A 109 15.33 3.41 3.09
N ARG A 110 15.42 2.19 3.60
CA ARG A 110 16.70 1.47 3.75
C ARG A 110 17.35 1.21 2.40
N GLU A 111 18.66 1.20 2.34
CA GLU A 111 19.41 0.77 1.15
C GLU A 111 19.47 -0.76 1.07
N GLU A 112 19.59 -1.40 2.23
CA GLU A 112 19.56 -2.86 2.41
C GLU A 112 19.02 -3.22 3.79
N TYR A 113 18.55 -4.43 3.95
CA TYR A 113 18.16 -4.98 5.24
C TYR A 113 18.62 -6.44 5.36
N MET A 114 19.38 -6.72 6.40
CA MET A 114 19.96 -8.05 6.67
C MET A 114 20.76 -8.64 5.49
N GLY A 115 21.42 -7.76 4.70
CA GLY A 115 22.22 -8.14 3.54
C GLY A 115 21.44 -8.26 2.22
N GLU A 116 20.14 -7.91 2.21
CA GLU A 116 19.30 -7.94 1.02
C GLU A 116 18.86 -6.53 0.63
N GLU A 117 19.15 -6.14 -0.61
CA GLU A 117 18.71 -4.84 -1.15
C GLU A 117 17.19 -4.86 -1.46
N MET A 118 16.68 -5.99 -2.00
CA MET A 118 15.26 -6.16 -2.29
C MET A 118 14.53 -6.67 -1.06
N SER A 119 14.06 -5.73 -0.24
CA SER A 119 13.44 -5.97 1.05
C SER A 119 12.20 -5.09 1.23
N HIS A 120 11.20 -5.58 2.00
CA HIS A 120 10.02 -4.80 2.39
C HIS A 120 10.41 -3.41 2.95
N SER A 121 11.50 -3.30 3.73
CA SER A 121 11.95 -2.04 4.32
C SER A 121 12.72 -1.11 3.38
N ALA A 122 12.83 -1.45 2.08
CA ALA A 122 13.57 -0.68 1.07
C ALA A 122 12.68 -0.19 -0.10
N VAL A 123 11.38 -0.43 -0.04
CA VAL A 123 10.42 -0.19 -1.14
C VAL A 123 10.48 1.25 -1.61
N ILE A 124 10.31 2.20 -0.71
CA ILE A 124 10.28 3.63 -1.04
C ILE A 124 11.65 4.12 -1.49
N ARG A 125 12.73 3.53 -0.95
CA ARG A 125 14.10 3.81 -1.43
C ARG A 125 14.28 3.43 -2.89
N HIS A 126 13.80 2.26 -3.30
CA HIS A 126 13.86 1.82 -4.69
C HIS A 126 12.94 2.64 -5.60
N ILE A 127 11.73 2.95 -5.17
CA ILE A 127 10.80 3.81 -5.91
C ILE A 127 11.41 5.20 -6.14
N SER A 128 12.12 5.76 -5.16
CA SER A 128 12.77 7.07 -5.28
C SER A 128 13.88 7.15 -6.34
N LYS A 129 14.31 6.01 -6.91
CA LYS A 129 15.30 5.97 -8.00
C LYS A 129 14.68 6.29 -9.37
N PHE A 130 13.34 6.17 -9.53
CA PHE A 130 12.64 6.45 -10.78
C PHE A 130 11.40 7.35 -10.63
N VAL A 131 10.82 7.45 -9.46
CA VAL A 131 9.86 8.51 -9.10
C VAL A 131 10.63 9.61 -8.38
N LYS A 132 10.45 10.87 -8.77
CA LYS A 132 11.13 12.00 -8.13
C LYS A 132 10.79 12.04 -6.63
N PRO A 133 11.78 12.13 -5.72
CA PRO A 133 11.51 12.11 -4.28
C PRO A 133 10.49 13.15 -3.80
N GLU A 134 10.44 14.34 -4.42
CA GLU A 134 9.44 15.38 -4.09
C GLU A 134 8.00 14.99 -4.46
N ASN A 135 7.82 13.98 -5.33
CA ASN A 135 6.53 13.41 -5.70
C ASN A 135 6.14 12.21 -4.81
N ILE A 136 6.95 11.86 -3.83
CA ILE A 136 6.65 10.83 -2.82
C ILE A 136 6.16 11.54 -1.57
N LYS A 137 5.01 11.13 -1.05
CA LYS A 137 4.42 11.66 0.18
C LYS A 137 4.11 10.53 1.14
N GLN A 138 4.66 10.61 2.35
CA GLN A 138 4.63 9.56 3.37
C GLN A 138 3.81 10.00 4.58
N ILE A 139 2.84 9.19 5.00
CA ILE A 139 1.81 9.51 6.00
C ILE A 139 1.81 8.42 7.06
N GLY A 140 1.79 8.81 8.34
CA GLY A 140 1.75 7.86 9.46
C GLY A 140 3.12 7.47 10.00
N ILE A 141 4.18 7.86 9.31
CA ILE A 141 5.56 7.45 9.63
C ILE A 141 5.96 7.83 11.04
N ARG A 142 6.41 6.81 11.80
CA ARG A 142 6.83 6.96 13.19
C ARG A 142 8.04 6.08 13.57
N SER A 143 8.47 5.20 12.66
CA SER A 143 9.61 4.30 12.84
C SER A 143 10.55 4.33 11.65
N GLY A 144 11.86 4.38 11.88
CA GLY A 144 12.90 4.41 10.85
C GLY A 144 14.26 4.81 11.42
N MET A 145 15.30 4.65 10.63
CA MET A 145 16.67 5.05 10.99
C MET A 145 16.87 6.56 10.81
N LYS A 146 17.89 7.12 11.48
CA LYS A 146 18.21 8.56 11.39
C LYS A 146 18.40 9.02 9.95
N GLU A 147 19.12 8.25 9.14
CA GLU A 147 19.42 8.57 7.74
C GLU A 147 18.16 8.62 6.87
N GLU A 148 17.16 7.80 7.20
CA GLU A 148 15.85 7.78 6.53
C GLU A 148 15.06 9.04 6.87
N TRP A 149 15.06 9.46 8.13
CA TRP A 149 14.48 10.74 8.56
C TRP A 149 15.18 11.95 7.89
N ASP A 150 16.49 11.90 7.73
CA ASP A 150 17.25 12.94 7.03
C ASP A 150 16.89 13.01 5.54
N PHE A 151 16.66 11.85 4.89
CA PHE A 151 16.14 11.78 3.53
C PHE A 151 14.76 12.43 3.41
N MET A 152 13.84 12.07 4.30
CA MET A 152 12.47 12.62 4.32
C MET A 152 12.49 14.14 4.51
N ALA A 153 13.29 14.62 5.44
CA ALA A 153 13.44 16.06 5.68
C ALA A 153 14.04 16.80 4.47
N LYS A 154 15.04 16.23 3.81
CA LYS A 154 15.69 16.79 2.62
C LYS A 154 14.72 16.92 1.44
N HIS A 155 13.84 15.93 1.25
CA HIS A 155 12.97 15.85 0.09
C HIS A 155 11.51 16.26 0.39
N ASN A 156 11.22 16.63 1.64
CA ASN A 156 9.89 17.02 2.11
C ASN A 156 8.82 15.93 1.79
N THR A 157 9.16 14.68 2.10
CA THR A 157 8.25 13.55 1.83
C THR A 157 7.24 13.32 2.96
N LEU A 158 7.58 13.67 4.22
CA LEU A 158 6.70 13.47 5.38
C LEU A 158 5.52 14.42 5.36
N CYS A 159 4.31 13.86 5.36
CA CYS A 159 3.05 14.58 5.45
C CYS A 159 2.43 14.48 6.85
N LYS A 160 1.97 15.59 7.36
CA LYS A 160 1.27 15.70 8.65
C LYS A 160 -0.15 16.24 8.47
N TYR A 161 -0.40 16.98 7.41
CA TYR A 161 -1.66 17.64 7.11
C TYR A 161 -2.11 17.28 5.69
N TYR A 162 -3.39 17.32 5.43
CA TYR A 162 -3.96 17.02 4.10
C TYR A 162 -3.35 17.90 3.02
N GLU A 163 -3.12 19.18 3.32
CA GLU A 163 -2.58 20.19 2.41
C GLU A 163 -1.15 19.86 1.94
N ASP A 164 -0.41 19.02 2.66
CA ASP A 164 0.91 18.56 2.23
C ASP A 164 0.85 17.76 0.92
N LEU A 165 -0.34 17.23 0.56
CA LEU A 165 -0.60 16.55 -0.69
C LEU A 165 -0.97 17.48 -1.86
N ASP A 166 -1.22 18.78 -1.63
CA ASP A 166 -1.74 19.69 -2.66
C ASP A 166 -0.86 19.78 -3.91
N SER A 167 0.45 19.60 -3.74
CA SER A 167 1.41 19.55 -4.86
C SER A 167 1.19 18.38 -5.81
N LEU A 168 0.43 17.36 -5.39
CA LEU A 168 0.14 16.16 -6.18
C LEU A 168 -1.22 16.23 -6.90
N LYS A 169 -2.06 17.25 -6.67
CA LYS A 169 -3.41 17.37 -7.27
C LYS A 169 -3.42 17.36 -8.80
N THR A 170 -2.33 17.77 -9.42
CA THR A 170 -2.20 17.81 -10.89
C THR A 170 -1.44 16.61 -11.45
N LYS A 171 -1.16 15.60 -10.63
CA LYS A 171 -0.35 14.42 -10.98
C LYS A 171 -1.19 13.16 -11.03
N ASN A 172 -0.62 12.13 -11.65
CA ASN A 172 -1.12 10.77 -11.58
C ASN A 172 -0.57 10.12 -10.30
N VAL A 173 -1.46 9.62 -9.43
CA VAL A 173 -1.10 9.19 -8.08
C VAL A 173 -1.27 7.67 -7.94
N PHE A 174 -0.24 6.99 -7.48
CA PHE A 174 -0.33 5.62 -6.95
C PHE A 174 -0.44 5.71 -5.42
N VAL A 175 -1.37 4.98 -4.83
CA VAL A 175 -1.59 4.95 -3.37
C VAL A 175 -1.20 3.58 -2.84
N THR A 176 -0.23 3.51 -1.94
CA THR A 176 0.12 2.27 -1.23
C THR A 176 -0.21 2.41 0.26
N VAL A 177 -0.85 1.38 0.79
CA VAL A 177 -1.30 1.36 2.19
C VAL A 177 -0.72 0.13 2.87
N ASP A 178 0.36 0.34 3.64
CA ASP A 178 0.75 -0.61 4.67
C ASP A 178 -0.23 -0.51 5.84
N LEU A 179 -0.82 -1.64 6.20
CA LEU A 179 -1.84 -1.67 7.25
C LEU A 179 -1.28 -1.39 8.65
N ASP A 180 0.04 -1.45 8.84
CA ASP A 180 0.66 -1.07 10.11
C ASP A 180 0.72 0.45 10.33
N CYS A 181 0.33 1.27 9.34
CA CYS A 181 0.04 2.69 9.54
C CYS A 181 -1.05 2.90 10.60
N LEU A 182 -1.95 1.93 10.76
CA LEU A 182 -2.98 1.90 11.79
C LEU A 182 -2.40 1.54 13.16
N ASP A 183 -3.09 1.98 14.22
CA ASP A 183 -2.67 1.64 15.57
C ASP A 183 -2.87 0.15 15.89
N THR A 184 -1.93 -0.42 16.61
CA THR A 184 -1.94 -1.85 17.01
C THR A 184 -3.16 -2.27 17.82
N SER A 185 -3.90 -1.33 18.42
CA SER A 185 -5.14 -1.62 19.12
C SER A 185 -6.29 -2.02 18.21
N ILE A 186 -6.21 -1.66 16.92
CA ILE A 186 -7.22 -2.00 15.91
C ILE A 186 -6.66 -2.88 14.80
N MET A 187 -5.33 -2.90 14.61
CA MET A 187 -4.64 -3.65 13.56
C MET A 187 -3.43 -4.42 14.14
N PRO A 188 -3.64 -5.39 15.05
CA PRO A 188 -2.55 -6.20 15.60
C PRO A 188 -2.01 -7.25 14.61
N GLY A 189 -2.77 -7.58 13.54
CA GLY A 189 -2.45 -8.60 12.56
C GLY A 189 -1.57 -8.10 11.42
N THR A 190 -0.38 -7.55 11.75
CA THR A 190 0.62 -7.12 10.77
C THR A 190 1.98 -7.77 11.03
N GLY A 191 2.86 -7.73 10.04
CA GLY A 191 4.22 -8.29 10.12
C GLY A 191 5.10 -7.55 11.12
N THR A 192 5.04 -6.22 11.14
CA THR A 192 5.87 -5.33 11.96
C THR A 192 5.03 -4.27 12.67
N PRO A 193 4.18 -4.67 13.64
CA PRO A 193 3.27 -3.73 14.31
C PRO A 193 4.03 -2.65 15.08
N GLU A 194 3.64 -1.39 14.87
CA GLU A 194 4.21 -0.22 15.54
C GLU A 194 3.10 0.55 16.28
N VAL A 195 3.33 0.91 17.54
CA VAL A 195 2.33 1.59 18.38
C VAL A 195 2.19 3.08 18.03
N GLY A 196 1.06 3.69 18.39
CA GLY A 196 0.80 5.12 18.18
C GLY A 196 0.39 5.45 16.74
N GLY A 197 -0.23 4.49 16.06
CA GLY A 197 -0.73 4.64 14.71
C GLY A 197 -2.06 5.38 14.59
N MET A 198 -2.53 5.52 13.35
CA MET A 198 -3.81 6.14 13.03
C MET A 198 -4.99 5.25 13.47
N SER A 199 -6.10 5.89 13.81
CA SER A 199 -7.39 5.21 13.84
C SER A 199 -7.88 4.94 12.40
N PHE A 200 -8.83 4.01 12.27
CA PHE A 200 -9.49 3.75 10.99
C PHE A 200 -10.11 5.04 10.39
N ASN A 201 -10.75 5.87 11.21
CA ASN A 201 -11.40 7.10 10.74
C ASN A 201 -10.39 8.15 10.25
N GLU A 202 -9.21 8.23 10.85
CA GLU A 202 -8.14 9.12 10.38
C GLU A 202 -7.62 8.65 9.01
N LEU A 203 -7.37 7.35 8.83
CA LEU A 203 -6.95 6.80 7.53
C LEU A 203 -8.00 7.09 6.44
N VAL A 204 -9.26 6.82 6.71
CA VAL A 204 -10.34 7.07 5.72
C VAL A 204 -10.55 8.56 5.49
N GLY A 205 -10.24 9.42 6.46
CA GLY A 205 -10.17 10.87 6.27
C GLY A 205 -9.18 11.28 5.17
N TRP A 206 -8.02 10.63 5.11
CA TRP A 206 -7.04 10.80 4.02
C TRP A 206 -7.59 10.30 2.67
N PHE A 207 -8.25 9.15 2.64
CA PHE A 207 -8.88 8.65 1.39
C PHE A 207 -9.95 9.61 0.88
N LYS A 208 -10.75 10.19 1.79
CA LYS A 208 -11.74 11.20 1.44
C LYS A 208 -11.10 12.46 0.84
N TYR A 209 -9.91 12.84 1.29
CA TYR A 209 -9.15 13.93 0.68
C TYR A 209 -8.59 13.53 -0.70
N LEU A 210 -8.11 12.30 -0.84
CA LEU A 210 -7.53 11.76 -2.07
C LEU A 210 -8.57 11.52 -3.19
N LYS A 211 -9.87 11.44 -2.89
CA LYS A 211 -10.92 11.23 -3.93
C LYS A 211 -10.91 12.26 -5.06
N ASP A 212 -10.37 13.45 -4.79
CA ASP A 212 -10.29 14.54 -5.77
C ASP A 212 -8.96 14.50 -6.59
N PHE A 213 -8.14 13.48 -6.37
CA PHE A 213 -6.89 13.24 -7.10
C PHE A 213 -7.10 12.23 -8.23
N ASN A 214 -6.23 12.23 -9.22
CA ASN A 214 -6.25 11.18 -10.23
C ASN A 214 -5.48 9.95 -9.72
N ILE A 215 -6.16 9.08 -8.95
CA ILE A 215 -5.57 7.84 -8.48
C ILE A 215 -5.55 6.85 -9.65
N VAL A 216 -4.36 6.53 -10.12
CA VAL A 216 -4.14 5.66 -11.27
C VAL A 216 -3.86 4.20 -10.90
N GLY A 217 -3.54 3.92 -9.65
CA GLY A 217 -3.35 2.57 -9.11
C GLY A 217 -3.27 2.63 -7.60
N ALA A 218 -3.49 1.51 -6.95
CA ALA A 218 -3.36 1.39 -5.50
C ALA A 218 -3.01 -0.04 -5.08
N ASP A 219 -2.52 -0.18 -3.86
CA ASP A 219 -2.42 -1.46 -3.16
C ASP A 219 -2.71 -1.34 -1.66
N VAL A 220 -2.98 -2.49 -1.03
CA VAL A 220 -3.06 -2.66 0.42
C VAL A 220 -2.22 -3.86 0.79
N VAL A 221 -1.28 -3.69 1.71
CA VAL A 221 -0.24 -4.68 2.04
C VAL A 221 -0.12 -4.92 3.55
N GLU A 222 0.65 -5.92 3.93
CA GLU A 222 1.08 -6.25 5.30
C GLU A 222 -0.01 -6.76 6.25
N LEU A 223 -1.18 -7.20 5.76
CA LEU A 223 -2.04 -8.01 6.61
C LEU A 223 -1.38 -9.38 6.85
N ALA A 224 -1.09 -9.71 8.09
CA ALA A 224 -0.63 -11.03 8.54
C ALA A 224 -1.73 -11.67 9.43
N PRO A 225 -2.74 -12.33 8.83
CA PRO A 225 -3.98 -12.69 9.51
C PRO A 225 -3.80 -13.64 10.69
N ASP A 226 -2.79 -14.50 10.66
CA ASP A 226 -2.52 -15.49 11.72
C ASP A 226 -2.11 -14.86 13.05
N TYR A 227 -1.72 -13.58 13.05
CA TYR A 227 -1.36 -12.84 14.28
C TYR A 227 -2.54 -12.13 14.95
N ASP A 228 -3.75 -12.31 14.41
CA ASP A 228 -4.99 -11.84 15.04
C ASP A 228 -6.08 -12.91 14.99
N ALA A 229 -6.10 -13.77 15.99
CA ALA A 229 -7.07 -14.86 16.11
C ALA A 229 -8.54 -14.37 16.22
N SER A 230 -8.76 -13.09 16.48
CA SER A 230 -10.12 -12.52 16.52
C SER A 230 -10.69 -12.28 15.11
N GLY A 231 -9.84 -12.18 14.09
CA GLY A 231 -10.21 -11.79 12.74
C GLY A 231 -10.51 -10.30 12.55
N ALA A 232 -10.35 -9.50 13.60
CA ALA A 232 -10.64 -8.06 13.53
C ALA A 232 -9.73 -7.34 12.52
N SER A 233 -8.43 -7.68 12.49
CA SER A 233 -7.48 -7.12 11.53
C SER A 233 -7.87 -7.42 10.08
N THR A 234 -8.36 -8.62 9.80
CA THR A 234 -8.84 -8.99 8.46
C THR A 234 -10.09 -8.18 8.09
N ALA A 235 -11.02 -7.98 9.02
CA ALA A 235 -12.20 -7.15 8.79
C ALA A 235 -11.82 -5.67 8.55
N VAL A 236 -10.83 -5.15 9.31
CA VAL A 236 -10.29 -3.80 9.10
C VAL A 236 -9.65 -3.69 7.71
N ALA A 237 -8.78 -4.61 7.33
CA ALA A 237 -8.13 -4.63 6.01
C ALA A 237 -9.16 -4.66 4.88
N THR A 238 -10.17 -5.53 4.97
CA THR A 238 -11.24 -5.63 3.98
C THR A 238 -12.00 -4.31 3.85
N LYS A 239 -12.26 -3.63 4.98
CA LYS A 239 -12.93 -2.34 4.97
C LYS A 239 -12.04 -1.22 4.44
N VAL A 240 -10.74 -1.24 4.72
CA VAL A 240 -9.75 -0.31 4.12
C VAL A 240 -9.76 -0.42 2.60
N ILE A 241 -9.74 -1.64 2.05
CA ILE A 241 -9.82 -1.89 0.61
C ILE A 241 -11.09 -1.31 0.01
N ARG A 242 -12.26 -1.56 0.66
CA ARG A 242 -13.54 -0.99 0.19
C ARG A 242 -13.48 0.54 0.13
N GLU A 243 -13.04 1.20 1.21
CA GLU A 243 -13.00 2.66 1.26
C GLU A 243 -12.00 3.25 0.26
N LEU A 244 -10.87 2.58 0.03
CA LEU A 244 -9.90 3.03 -0.98
C LEU A 244 -10.42 2.86 -2.41
N LEU A 245 -11.13 1.75 -2.71
CA LEU A 245 -11.83 1.55 -3.98
C LEU A 245 -12.89 2.64 -4.23
N MET A 246 -13.60 3.08 -3.18
CA MET A 246 -14.58 4.19 -3.27
C MET A 246 -13.93 5.54 -3.58
N ALA A 247 -12.65 5.72 -3.21
CA ALA A 247 -11.89 6.94 -3.46
C ALA A 247 -11.28 6.99 -4.88
N MET A 248 -11.15 5.84 -5.57
CA MET A 248 -10.60 5.72 -6.94
C MET A 248 -11.64 6.01 -8.02
#